data_7d0f8406a74c39a33fe293a2ecee1d3d
#
_entry.id   7d0f8406a74c39a33fe293a2ecee1d3d
#
_cell.length_a   1.000
_cell.length_b   1.000
_cell.length_c   1.000
_cell.angle_alpha   90.00
_cell.angle_beta   90.00
_cell.angle_gamma   90.00
#
_symmetry.space_group_name_H-M   'P 1'
#
loop_
_entity.id
_entity.type
_entity.pdbx_description
1 polymer ?
#
loop_
_entity_poly.entity_id
_entity_poly.type
_entity_poly.pdbx_seq_one_letter_code
_entity_poly.pdbx_strand_id
1 'polypeptide(L)'
;MANGSRLRIDRHETSGDKVRLYSADGYIEIDAATVKGYEAEEYVPPAAAVPAPLGAQTADAAGSQAEACPTKAPSQAEACATKLADAAADRYGLPRQLVRSVIAAESAFQPQAVSPKGAIGLMQLVPSTAQALGADPHDPAQNVDAGTRYLRDLLEKYNGALWHALAAYNAGPGAVDKYQGIPPYRETINYVNRIDKDLKKADGATQ
;
A
#
# COMPACT_ATOMS: atom_id res chain seq x y z
N MET A 1 40.17 7.66 15.07
CA MET A 1 39.01 8.36 14.47
C MET A 1 38.21 7.31 13.72
N ALA A 2 37.09 6.86 14.26
CA ALA A 2 36.24 5.87 13.62
C ALA A 2 35.34 6.62 12.62
N ASN A 3 35.61 6.44 11.32
CA ASN A 3 34.72 6.90 10.26
C ASN A 3 33.41 6.10 10.38
N GLY A 4 32.36 6.74 10.88
CA GLY A 4 31.03 6.16 10.92
C GLY A 4 30.47 6.08 9.49
N SER A 5 30.66 4.94 8.86
CA SER A 5 30.01 4.67 7.57
C SER A 5 28.51 4.42 7.82
N ARG A 6 27.66 5.16 7.11
CA ARG A 6 26.22 4.87 7.09
C ARG A 6 25.97 3.80 6.03
N LEU A 7 25.37 2.70 6.45
CA LEU A 7 24.97 1.61 5.56
C LEU A 7 23.46 1.66 5.39
N ARG A 8 22.97 1.64 4.14
CA ARG A 8 21.55 1.48 3.84
C ARG A 8 21.21 0.00 3.92
N ILE A 9 20.20 -0.30 4.71
CA ILE A 9 19.71 -1.66 4.91
C ILE A 9 18.19 -1.67 4.76
N ASP A 10 17.66 -2.73 4.15
CA ASP A 10 16.23 -2.92 3.96
C ASP A 10 15.58 -3.59 5.19
N ARG A 11 16.34 -4.46 5.86
CA ARG A 11 15.91 -5.20 7.05
C ARG A 11 17.12 -5.57 7.91
N HIS A 12 16.91 -5.69 9.21
CA HIS A 12 17.89 -6.29 10.10
C HIS A 12 17.26 -7.37 10.98
N GLU A 13 18.05 -8.38 11.32
CA GLU A 13 17.71 -9.40 12.30
C GLU A 13 18.85 -9.51 13.31
N THR A 14 18.51 -9.49 14.58
CA THR A 14 19.49 -9.67 15.65
C THR A 14 19.46 -11.12 16.13
N SER A 15 20.58 -11.79 16.10
CA SER A 15 20.75 -13.16 16.58
C SER A 15 21.97 -13.22 17.52
N GLY A 16 21.74 -13.11 18.82
CA GLY A 16 22.81 -13.06 19.82
C GLY A 16 23.70 -11.83 19.61
N ASP A 17 25.00 -12.03 19.49
CA ASP A 17 26.00 -10.95 19.33
C ASP A 17 26.14 -10.46 17.88
N LYS A 18 25.34 -10.98 16.97
CA LYS A 18 25.42 -10.64 15.54
C LYS A 18 24.13 -10.04 15.02
N VAL A 19 24.28 -9.08 14.12
CA VAL A 19 23.18 -8.45 13.38
C VAL A 19 23.34 -8.75 11.90
N ARG A 20 22.32 -9.33 11.30
CA ARG A 20 22.20 -9.49 9.86
C ARG A 20 21.51 -8.29 9.27
N LEU A 21 22.19 -7.63 8.38
CA LEU A 21 21.70 -6.47 7.64
C LEU A 21 21.40 -6.90 6.21
N TYR A 22 20.16 -6.81 5.80
CA TYR A 22 19.71 -7.21 4.47
C TYR A 22 19.64 -5.99 3.54
N SER A 23 20.14 -6.15 2.32
CA SER A 23 20.06 -5.18 1.23
C SER A 23 19.57 -5.88 -0.04
N ALA A 24 19.28 -5.12 -1.09
CA ALA A 24 18.84 -5.66 -2.38
C ALA A 24 19.83 -6.70 -2.98
N ASP A 25 21.12 -6.60 -2.65
CA ASP A 25 22.19 -7.45 -3.17
C ASP A 25 22.52 -8.67 -2.28
N GLY A 26 21.80 -8.84 -1.15
CA GLY A 26 22.04 -9.92 -0.21
C GLY A 26 22.04 -9.48 1.25
N TYR A 27 22.69 -10.23 2.12
CA TYR A 27 22.84 -9.84 3.53
C TYR A 27 24.31 -9.80 3.93
N ILE A 28 24.63 -8.92 4.88
CA ILE A 28 25.91 -8.90 5.59
C ILE A 28 25.67 -9.18 7.07
N GLU A 29 26.60 -9.87 7.70
CA GLU A 29 26.57 -10.17 9.13
C GLU A 29 27.66 -9.36 9.83
N ILE A 30 27.28 -8.55 10.80
CA ILE A 30 28.21 -7.73 11.58
C ILE A 30 27.97 -7.91 13.07
N ASP A 31 28.98 -7.60 13.89
CA ASP A 31 28.85 -7.62 15.34
C ASP A 31 27.88 -6.54 15.82
N ALA A 32 26.95 -6.91 16.70
CA ALA A 32 25.98 -6.01 17.28
C ALA A 32 26.63 -4.80 17.99
N ALA A 33 27.82 -5.00 18.56
CA ALA A 33 28.63 -3.95 19.20
C ALA A 33 29.11 -2.87 18.20
N THR A 34 29.12 -3.15 16.91
CA THR A 34 29.55 -2.22 15.86
C THR A 34 28.42 -1.30 15.43
N VAL A 35 27.16 -1.66 15.70
CA VAL A 35 25.97 -0.89 15.37
C VAL A 35 25.72 0.17 16.45
N LYS A 36 26.01 1.42 16.16
CA LYS A 36 25.86 2.54 17.10
C LYS A 36 24.43 3.06 17.23
N GLY A 37 23.52 2.66 16.36
CA GLY A 37 22.11 3.03 16.37
C GLY A 37 21.45 2.89 15.03
N TYR A 38 20.12 2.87 15.06
CA TYR A 38 19.25 2.92 13.89
C TYR A 38 18.57 4.29 13.90
N GLU A 39 18.78 5.09 12.85
CA GLU A 39 17.96 6.29 12.63
C GLU A 39 16.74 5.86 11.81
N ALA A 40 15.57 5.85 12.44
CA ALA A 40 14.32 5.81 11.70
C ALA A 40 14.11 7.20 11.08
N GLU A 41 14.28 7.33 9.76
CA GLU A 41 13.81 8.54 9.08
C GLU A 41 12.28 8.58 9.22
N GLU A 42 11.78 9.51 10.02
CA GLU A 42 10.36 9.80 10.15
C GLU A 42 9.90 10.44 8.84
N TYR A 43 9.30 9.60 7.97
CA TYR A 43 8.80 10.04 6.69
C TYR A 43 7.50 10.82 6.88
N VAL A 44 7.56 12.11 6.60
CA VAL A 44 6.38 12.90 6.27
C VAL A 44 6.19 12.75 4.76
N PRO A 45 5.16 12.05 4.25
CA PRO A 45 4.95 11.94 2.82
C PRO A 45 4.76 13.34 2.25
N PRO A 46 5.56 13.77 1.24
CA PRO A 46 5.17 14.92 0.44
C PRO A 46 3.81 14.58 -0.16
N ALA A 47 2.90 15.56 -0.19
CA ALA A 47 1.65 15.42 -0.93
C ALA A 47 1.99 14.79 -2.29
N ALA A 48 1.48 13.58 -2.52
CA ALA A 48 1.89 12.76 -3.66
C ALA A 48 1.71 13.58 -4.93
N ALA A 49 2.82 13.91 -5.59
CA ALA A 49 2.77 14.35 -6.97
C ALA A 49 2.29 13.13 -7.77
N VAL A 50 0.99 13.06 -8.00
CA VAL A 50 0.39 12.06 -8.88
C VAL A 50 0.96 12.32 -10.25
N PRO A 51 1.62 11.35 -10.91
CA PRO A 51 1.95 11.52 -12.31
C PRO A 51 0.67 11.82 -13.07
N ALA A 52 0.68 12.82 -13.94
CA ALA A 52 -0.46 13.17 -14.77
C ALA A 52 -0.98 11.90 -15.47
N PRO A 53 -2.30 11.67 -15.51
CA PRO A 53 -2.86 10.44 -16.08
C PRO A 53 -2.47 10.35 -17.56
N LEU A 54 -1.77 9.29 -17.91
CA LEU A 54 -1.54 8.88 -19.29
C LEU A 54 -2.88 8.46 -19.89
N GLY A 55 -3.48 9.37 -20.65
CA GLY A 55 -4.64 9.09 -21.51
C GLY A 55 -5.97 9.03 -20.76
N ALA A 56 -6.67 10.16 -20.74
CA ALA A 56 -8.10 10.22 -20.46
C ALA A 56 -8.85 9.45 -21.56
N GLN A 57 -9.05 8.16 -21.39
CA GLN A 57 -10.15 7.48 -22.04
C GLN A 57 -11.38 7.76 -21.18
N THR A 58 -12.26 8.58 -21.72
CA THR A 58 -13.61 8.81 -21.19
C THR A 58 -14.34 7.45 -21.20
N ALA A 59 -14.31 6.75 -20.07
CA ALA A 59 -15.23 5.65 -19.85
C ALA A 59 -16.59 6.28 -19.56
N ASP A 60 -17.56 5.99 -20.43
CA ASP A 60 -18.95 6.35 -20.27
C ASP A 60 -19.43 6.11 -18.85
N ALA A 61 -19.93 7.16 -18.24
CA ALA A 61 -20.65 7.11 -16.98
C ALA A 61 -21.98 6.38 -17.21
N ALA A 62 -21.95 5.07 -17.26
CA ALA A 62 -23.13 4.25 -17.05
C ALA A 62 -23.50 4.36 -15.58
N GLY A 63 -24.53 5.16 -15.31
CA GLY A 63 -25.08 5.39 -13.98
C GLY A 63 -25.49 4.07 -13.32
N SER A 64 -24.60 3.53 -12.51
CA SER A 64 -24.92 2.55 -11.48
C SER A 64 -25.21 3.35 -10.21
N GLN A 65 -26.45 3.30 -9.73
CA GLN A 65 -26.80 3.78 -8.40
C GLN A 65 -25.92 3.03 -7.40
N ALA A 66 -24.90 3.72 -6.89
CA ALA A 66 -24.02 3.19 -5.88
C ALA A 66 -24.86 2.99 -4.61
N GLU A 67 -25.23 1.74 -4.30
CA GLU A 67 -25.79 1.39 -3.02
C GLU A 67 -24.74 1.73 -1.95
N ALA A 68 -25.03 2.74 -1.15
CA ALA A 68 -24.18 3.16 -0.06
C ALA A 68 -23.96 1.97 0.89
N CYS A 69 -22.72 1.62 1.18
CA CYS A 69 -22.40 0.56 2.11
C CYS A 69 -23.01 0.85 3.49
N PRO A 70 -23.81 -0.05 4.07
CA PRO A 70 -24.44 0.16 5.35
C PRO A 70 -23.39 0.23 6.47
N THR A 71 -23.49 1.26 7.30
CA THR A 71 -22.52 1.52 8.38
C THR A 71 -22.87 0.85 9.71
N LYS A 72 -24.05 0.23 9.82
CA LYS A 72 -24.62 -0.19 11.10
C LYS A 72 -24.31 -1.61 11.56
N ALA A 73 -23.89 -2.52 10.65
CA ALA A 73 -23.54 -3.89 11.03
C ALA A 73 -22.18 -4.26 10.41
N PRO A 74 -21.14 -4.59 11.20
CA PRO A 74 -19.81 -4.90 10.69
C PRO A 74 -19.79 -5.93 9.56
N SER A 75 -20.59 -6.99 9.68
CA SER A 75 -20.71 -8.05 8.67
C SER A 75 -21.31 -7.55 7.33
N GLN A 76 -22.24 -6.60 7.39
CA GLN A 76 -22.84 -6.02 6.18
C GLN A 76 -21.91 -5.01 5.50
N ALA A 77 -21.19 -4.23 6.29
CA ALA A 77 -20.18 -3.31 5.76
C ALA A 77 -19.03 -4.05 5.06
N GLU A 78 -18.55 -5.13 5.68
CA GLU A 78 -17.50 -5.98 5.11
C GLU A 78 -18.00 -6.70 3.83
N ALA A 79 -19.20 -7.24 3.82
CA ALA A 79 -19.77 -7.87 2.63
C ALA A 79 -19.97 -6.88 1.49
N CYS A 80 -20.41 -5.65 1.78
CA CYS A 80 -20.52 -4.58 0.80
C CYS A 80 -19.14 -4.18 0.26
N ALA A 81 -18.18 -3.91 1.13
CA ALA A 81 -16.82 -3.56 0.74
C ALA A 81 -16.15 -4.66 -0.10
N THR A 82 -16.40 -5.92 0.22
CA THR A 82 -15.92 -7.07 -0.57
C THR A 82 -16.50 -7.07 -1.99
N LYS A 83 -17.79 -6.79 -2.15
CA LYS A 83 -18.42 -6.68 -3.48
C LYS A 83 -17.82 -5.54 -4.30
N LEU A 84 -17.59 -4.38 -3.67
CA LEU A 84 -16.94 -3.24 -4.32
C LEU A 84 -15.51 -3.57 -4.74
N ALA A 85 -14.75 -4.25 -3.86
CA ALA A 85 -13.40 -4.71 -4.14
C ALA A 85 -13.36 -5.65 -5.36
N ASP A 86 -14.27 -6.62 -5.41
CA ASP A 86 -14.33 -7.58 -6.51
C ASP A 86 -14.67 -6.90 -7.84
N ALA A 87 -15.67 -6.02 -7.84
CA ALA A 87 -16.08 -5.29 -9.03
C ALA A 87 -14.95 -4.38 -9.56
N ALA A 88 -14.22 -3.70 -8.67
CA ALA A 88 -13.09 -2.89 -9.06
C ALA A 88 -11.91 -3.74 -9.54
N ALA A 89 -11.61 -4.86 -8.86
CA ALA A 89 -10.57 -5.79 -9.27
C ALA A 89 -10.82 -6.33 -10.69
N ASP A 90 -12.05 -6.76 -10.99
CA ASP A 90 -12.44 -7.23 -12.30
C ASP A 90 -12.31 -6.13 -13.37
N ARG A 91 -12.73 -4.90 -13.04
CA ARG A 91 -12.65 -3.74 -13.96
C ARG A 91 -11.22 -3.42 -14.35
N TYR A 92 -10.29 -3.46 -13.41
CA TYR A 92 -8.88 -3.10 -13.63
C TYR A 92 -7.96 -4.31 -13.88
N GLY A 93 -8.52 -5.52 -13.98
CA GLY A 93 -7.77 -6.74 -14.27
C GLY A 93 -6.78 -7.13 -13.18
N LEU A 94 -7.12 -6.83 -11.92
CA LEU A 94 -6.33 -7.22 -10.75
C LEU A 94 -6.91 -8.47 -10.08
N PRO A 95 -6.08 -9.29 -9.40
CA PRO A 95 -6.58 -10.37 -8.57
C PRO A 95 -7.50 -9.82 -7.46
N ARG A 96 -8.73 -10.35 -7.35
CA ARG A 96 -9.70 -9.92 -6.32
C ARG A 96 -9.12 -10.00 -4.92
N GLN A 97 -8.36 -11.07 -4.64
CA GLN A 97 -7.71 -11.24 -3.34
C GLN A 97 -6.71 -10.12 -3.04
N LEU A 98 -5.98 -9.63 -4.04
CA LEU A 98 -5.06 -8.51 -3.85
C LEU A 98 -5.80 -7.24 -3.39
N VAL A 99 -6.88 -6.88 -4.07
CA VAL A 99 -7.66 -5.68 -3.71
C VAL A 99 -8.29 -5.83 -2.33
N ARG A 100 -8.83 -7.01 -2.01
CA ARG A 100 -9.35 -7.30 -0.67
C ARG A 100 -8.28 -7.19 0.41
N SER A 101 -7.07 -7.73 0.19
CA SER A 101 -5.96 -7.67 1.15
C SER A 101 -5.47 -6.23 1.37
N VAL A 102 -5.50 -5.39 0.31
CA VAL A 102 -5.20 -3.95 0.45
C VAL A 102 -6.27 -3.28 1.32
N ILE A 103 -7.56 -3.47 1.05
CA ILE A 103 -8.63 -2.88 1.87
C ILE A 103 -8.56 -3.36 3.33
N ALA A 104 -8.26 -4.64 3.56
CA ALA A 104 -8.06 -5.19 4.89
C ALA A 104 -6.89 -4.51 5.63
N ALA A 105 -5.79 -4.25 4.91
CA ALA A 105 -4.62 -3.60 5.47
C ALA A 105 -4.84 -2.10 5.74
N GLU A 106 -5.61 -1.40 4.89
CA GLU A 106 -5.86 0.04 4.97
C GLU A 106 -6.90 0.41 6.04
N SER A 107 -8.05 -0.25 6.02
CA SER A 107 -9.20 0.15 6.83
C SER A 107 -9.85 -0.98 7.63
N ALA A 108 -9.37 -2.22 7.52
CA ALA A 108 -10.09 -3.40 8.02
C ALA A 108 -11.57 -3.41 7.56
N PHE A 109 -11.81 -3.08 6.28
CA PHE A 109 -13.14 -2.97 5.67
C PHE A 109 -14.06 -1.90 6.29
N GLN A 110 -13.49 -0.88 6.95
CA GLN A 110 -14.26 0.21 7.55
C GLN A 110 -14.46 1.35 6.53
N PRO A 111 -15.67 1.57 5.98
CA PRO A 111 -15.88 2.54 4.92
C PRO A 111 -15.73 4.00 5.37
N GLN A 112 -15.82 4.25 6.67
CA GLN A 112 -15.69 5.59 7.25
C GLN A 112 -14.38 5.79 8.02
N ALA A 113 -13.40 4.92 7.82
CA ALA A 113 -12.11 5.06 8.47
C ALA A 113 -11.43 6.37 8.05
N VAL A 114 -10.87 7.07 9.04
CA VAL A 114 -10.05 8.26 8.82
C VAL A 114 -8.76 8.09 9.60
N SER A 115 -7.62 8.15 8.92
CA SER A 115 -6.33 8.04 9.57
C SER A 115 -5.91 9.36 10.24
N PRO A 116 -4.96 9.33 11.17
CA PRO A 116 -4.36 10.55 11.74
C PRO A 116 -3.72 11.47 10.69
N LYS A 117 -3.34 10.93 9.55
CA LYS A 117 -2.77 11.66 8.40
C LYS A 117 -3.85 12.18 7.43
N GLY A 118 -5.13 11.99 7.75
CA GLY A 118 -6.27 12.45 6.94
C GLY A 118 -6.58 11.58 5.73
N ALA A 119 -6.07 10.36 5.66
CA ALA A 119 -6.49 9.39 4.65
C ALA A 119 -7.88 8.85 4.99
N ILE A 120 -8.72 8.64 3.97
CA ILE A 120 -10.17 8.42 4.11
C ILE A 120 -10.60 7.14 3.41
N GLY A 121 -11.53 6.42 4.03
CA GLY A 121 -12.33 5.36 3.44
C GLY A 121 -11.65 4.01 3.36
N LEU A 122 -12.24 3.12 2.57
CA LEU A 122 -11.85 1.71 2.45
C LEU A 122 -10.39 1.50 2.02
N MET A 123 -9.92 2.31 1.07
CA MET A 123 -8.57 2.24 0.52
C MET A 123 -7.68 3.41 0.98
N GLN A 124 -8.09 4.14 2.02
CA GLN A 124 -7.32 5.19 2.69
C GLN A 124 -6.69 6.20 1.71
N LEU A 125 -7.53 6.78 0.86
CA LEU A 125 -7.07 7.82 -0.06
C LEU A 125 -6.92 9.15 0.68
N VAL A 126 -5.76 9.78 0.56
CA VAL A 126 -5.61 11.17 1.03
C VAL A 126 -6.35 12.11 0.09
N PRO A 127 -6.94 13.23 0.59
CA PRO A 127 -7.78 14.12 -0.22
C PRO A 127 -7.14 14.60 -1.52
N SER A 128 -5.84 14.90 -1.51
CA SER A 128 -5.12 15.31 -2.72
C SER A 128 -5.04 14.21 -3.78
N THR A 129 -4.85 12.97 -3.36
CA THR A 129 -4.84 11.80 -4.25
C THR A 129 -6.24 11.55 -4.81
N ALA A 130 -7.27 11.57 -3.95
CA ALA A 130 -8.66 11.40 -4.37
C ALA A 130 -9.06 12.47 -5.40
N GLN A 131 -8.71 13.73 -5.15
CA GLN A 131 -8.97 14.84 -6.08
C GLN A 131 -8.27 14.63 -7.42
N ALA A 132 -6.99 14.23 -7.42
CA ALA A 132 -6.25 13.96 -8.64
C ALA A 132 -6.81 12.77 -9.44
N LEU A 133 -7.43 11.81 -8.74
CA LEU A 133 -8.12 10.68 -9.35
C LEU A 133 -9.57 10.99 -9.74
N GLY A 134 -10.09 12.19 -9.40
CA GLY A 134 -11.46 12.63 -9.70
C GLY A 134 -12.51 11.87 -8.89
N ALA A 135 -12.21 11.47 -7.66
CA ALA A 135 -13.08 10.69 -6.79
C ALA A 135 -13.42 11.41 -5.49
N ASP A 136 -14.63 11.19 -4.97
CA ASP A 136 -14.98 11.52 -3.60
C ASP A 136 -14.48 10.41 -2.66
N PRO A 137 -13.51 10.67 -1.77
CA PRO A 137 -12.99 9.67 -0.86
C PRO A 137 -13.99 9.21 0.21
N HIS A 138 -15.06 9.98 0.44
CA HIS A 138 -16.13 9.61 1.38
C HIS A 138 -17.19 8.68 0.78
N ASP A 139 -17.26 8.58 -0.56
CA ASP A 139 -18.09 7.61 -1.25
C ASP A 139 -17.34 6.26 -1.33
N PRO A 140 -17.83 5.19 -0.68
CA PRO A 140 -17.12 3.92 -0.66
C PRO A 140 -16.85 3.32 -2.04
N ALA A 141 -17.79 3.48 -2.99
CA ALA A 141 -17.63 2.94 -4.34
C ALA A 141 -16.56 3.70 -5.13
N GLN A 142 -16.59 5.04 -5.06
CA GLN A 142 -15.57 5.87 -5.71
C GLN A 142 -14.20 5.70 -5.06
N ASN A 143 -14.15 5.55 -3.73
CA ASN A 143 -12.93 5.30 -2.98
C ASN A 143 -12.25 4.00 -3.42
N VAL A 144 -13.02 2.89 -3.50
CA VAL A 144 -12.50 1.59 -3.93
C VAL A 144 -12.11 1.61 -5.41
N ASP A 145 -12.93 2.21 -6.28
CA ASP A 145 -12.63 2.31 -7.70
C ASP A 145 -11.33 3.10 -7.95
N ALA A 146 -11.23 4.29 -7.39
CA ALA A 146 -10.04 5.14 -7.54
C ALA A 146 -8.79 4.53 -6.92
N GLY A 147 -8.89 3.95 -5.73
CA GLY A 147 -7.78 3.28 -5.06
C GLY A 147 -7.28 2.06 -5.82
N THR A 148 -8.19 1.27 -6.39
CA THR A 148 -7.84 0.10 -7.21
C THR A 148 -7.18 0.52 -8.53
N ARG A 149 -7.70 1.57 -9.18
CA ARG A 149 -7.05 2.18 -10.36
C ARG A 149 -5.65 2.67 -10.03
N TYR A 150 -5.48 3.38 -8.94
CA TYR A 150 -4.17 3.87 -8.52
C TYR A 150 -3.19 2.72 -8.24
N LEU A 151 -3.63 1.64 -7.61
CA LEU A 151 -2.81 0.44 -7.42
C LEU A 151 -2.40 -0.18 -8.76
N ARG A 152 -3.31 -0.23 -9.74
CA ARG A 152 -3.03 -0.70 -11.09
C ARG A 152 -1.97 0.17 -11.78
N ASP A 153 -2.10 1.50 -11.69
CA ASP A 153 -1.15 2.44 -12.28
C ASP A 153 0.25 2.27 -11.66
N LEU A 154 0.33 2.02 -10.34
CA LEU A 154 1.59 1.72 -9.66
C LEU A 154 2.18 0.38 -10.11
N LEU A 155 1.36 -0.65 -10.30
CA LEU A 155 1.84 -1.93 -10.86
C LEU A 155 2.40 -1.75 -12.26
N GLU A 156 1.78 -0.95 -13.10
CA GLU A 156 2.30 -0.62 -14.44
C GLU A 156 3.61 0.16 -14.34
N LYS A 157 3.66 1.18 -13.48
CA LYS A 157 4.88 1.98 -13.24
C LYS A 157 6.07 1.11 -12.84
N TYR A 158 5.85 0.11 -12.01
CA TYR A 158 6.92 -0.77 -11.52
C TYR A 158 7.01 -2.11 -12.28
N ASN A 159 6.53 -2.18 -13.53
CA ASN A 159 6.63 -3.34 -14.42
C ASN A 159 6.12 -4.65 -13.77
N GLY A 160 5.05 -4.58 -13.00
CA GLY A 160 4.45 -5.72 -12.31
C GLY A 160 5.16 -6.11 -11.00
N ALA A 161 6.17 -5.37 -10.54
CA ALA A 161 6.82 -5.63 -9.26
C ALA A 161 5.86 -5.31 -8.08
N LEU A 162 5.08 -6.31 -7.66
CA LEU A 162 4.00 -6.19 -6.68
C LEU A 162 4.44 -5.48 -5.39
N TRP A 163 5.58 -5.88 -4.84
CA TRP A 163 6.05 -5.32 -3.56
C TRP A 163 6.45 -3.84 -3.67
N HIS A 164 6.98 -3.43 -4.83
CA HIS A 164 7.28 -2.02 -5.11
C HIS A 164 5.99 -1.20 -5.26
N ALA A 165 4.99 -1.75 -5.96
CA ALA A 165 3.70 -1.09 -6.11
C ALA A 165 2.98 -0.92 -4.77
N LEU A 166 2.96 -1.94 -3.92
CA LEU A 166 2.39 -1.88 -2.57
C LEU A 166 3.14 -0.89 -1.67
N ALA A 167 4.47 -0.90 -1.71
CA ALA A 167 5.28 0.07 -0.99
C ALA A 167 5.03 1.51 -1.47
N ALA A 168 4.86 1.70 -2.77
CA ALA A 168 4.53 2.99 -3.37
C ALA A 168 3.10 3.45 -3.04
N TYR A 169 2.16 2.53 -2.93
CA TYR A 169 0.80 2.83 -2.48
C TYR A 169 0.80 3.41 -1.07
N ASN A 170 1.54 2.78 -0.15
CA ASN A 170 1.61 3.18 1.26
C ASN A 170 2.54 4.38 1.51
N ALA A 171 3.73 4.40 0.92
CA ALA A 171 4.77 5.40 1.19
C ALA A 171 4.92 6.47 0.10
N GLY A 172 4.17 6.33 -0.99
CA GLY A 172 4.31 7.17 -2.18
C GLY A 172 5.41 6.69 -3.14
N PRO A 173 5.20 6.87 -4.46
CA PRO A 173 6.16 6.44 -5.49
C PRO A 173 7.53 7.11 -5.37
N GLY A 174 7.57 8.38 -4.92
CA GLY A 174 8.84 9.09 -4.73
C GLY A 174 9.75 8.44 -3.68
N ALA A 175 9.20 7.79 -2.66
CA ALA A 175 9.98 7.05 -1.68
C ALA A 175 10.58 5.78 -2.32
N VAL A 176 9.79 5.03 -3.06
CA VAL A 176 10.26 3.82 -3.76
C VAL A 176 11.30 4.15 -4.81
N ASP A 177 11.11 5.23 -5.56
CA ASP A 177 12.07 5.70 -6.56
C ASP A 177 13.40 6.16 -5.90
N LYS A 178 13.33 6.87 -4.76
CA LYS A 178 14.49 7.30 -3.97
C LYS A 178 15.33 6.12 -3.48
N TYR A 179 14.65 5.09 -2.96
CA TYR A 179 15.32 3.93 -2.38
C TYR A 179 15.55 2.79 -3.38
N GLN A 180 15.05 2.93 -4.60
CA GLN A 180 15.07 1.90 -5.66
C GLN A 180 14.53 0.55 -5.18
N GLY A 181 13.53 0.59 -4.30
CA GLY A 181 12.95 -0.59 -3.66
C GLY A 181 11.99 -0.21 -2.54
N ILE A 182 11.66 -1.18 -1.68
CA ILE A 182 10.84 -0.91 -0.50
C ILE A 182 11.61 0.02 0.44
N PRO A 183 11.09 1.24 0.74
CA PRO A 183 11.78 2.15 1.63
C PRO A 183 11.88 1.56 3.05
N PRO A 184 12.94 1.85 3.81
CA PRO A 184 13.18 1.26 5.13
C PRO A 184 12.28 1.86 6.21
N TYR A 185 11.04 2.17 5.87
CA TYR A 185 10.04 2.66 6.81
C TYR A 185 9.32 1.48 7.45
N ARG A 186 9.36 1.41 8.77
CA ARG A 186 8.73 0.32 9.53
C ARG A 186 7.25 0.12 9.18
N GLU A 187 6.53 1.24 8.99
CA GLU A 187 5.12 1.22 8.58
C GLU A 187 4.95 0.51 7.23
N THR A 188 5.73 0.91 6.23
CA THR A 188 5.65 0.37 4.86
C THR A 188 6.07 -1.10 4.80
N ILE A 189 7.15 -1.47 5.48
CA ILE A 189 7.60 -2.87 5.57
C ILE A 189 6.51 -3.74 6.20
N ASN A 190 5.91 -3.29 7.31
CA ASN A 190 4.83 -4.01 7.97
C ASN A 190 3.58 -4.12 7.08
N TYR A 191 3.27 -3.07 6.32
CA TYR A 191 2.17 -3.05 5.37
C TYR A 191 2.36 -4.10 4.27
N VAL A 192 3.50 -4.08 3.60
CA VAL A 192 3.83 -5.06 2.54
C VAL A 192 3.80 -6.48 3.08
N ASN A 193 4.43 -6.74 4.24
CA ASN A 193 4.45 -8.06 4.86
C ASN A 193 3.06 -8.56 5.26
N ARG A 194 2.15 -7.67 5.68
CA ARG A 194 0.76 -8.04 6.01
C ARG A 194 0.04 -8.55 4.78
N ILE A 195 0.12 -7.81 3.68
CA ILE A 195 -0.53 -8.19 2.42
C ILE A 195 0.08 -9.47 1.86
N ASP A 196 1.41 -9.61 1.87
CA ASP A 196 2.10 -10.84 1.46
C ASP A 196 1.58 -12.07 2.22
N LYS A 197 1.47 -11.94 3.53
CA LYS A 197 0.96 -13.03 4.38
C LYS A 197 -0.48 -13.41 4.04
N ASP A 198 -1.34 -12.41 3.76
CA ASP A 198 -2.73 -12.66 3.41
C ASP A 198 -2.87 -13.33 2.04
N LEU A 199 -2.07 -12.92 1.06
CA LEU A 199 -2.04 -13.55 -0.26
C LEU A 199 -1.58 -15.01 -0.17
N LYS A 200 -0.49 -15.30 0.53
CA LYS A 200 0.01 -16.67 0.74
C LYS A 200 -1.00 -17.57 1.46
N LYS A 201 -1.76 -17.02 2.42
CA LYS A 201 -2.82 -17.76 3.12
C LYS A 201 -3.96 -18.14 2.18
N ALA A 202 -4.33 -17.25 1.25
CA ALA A 202 -5.37 -17.51 0.26
C ALA A 202 -4.95 -18.59 -0.73
N ASP A 203 -3.70 -18.56 -1.21
CA ASP A 203 -3.14 -19.55 -2.13
C ASP A 203 -3.07 -20.95 -1.49
N GLY A 204 -2.69 -21.03 -0.21
CA GLY A 204 -2.62 -22.28 0.55
C GLY A 204 -3.98 -22.90 0.93
N ALA A 205 -5.06 -22.13 0.86
CA ALA A 205 -6.43 -22.62 1.13
C ALA A 205 -7.11 -23.24 -0.11
N THR A 206 -6.48 -23.19 -1.27
CA THR A 206 -7.03 -23.66 -2.56
C THR A 206 -6.43 -25.01 -3.02
N GLN A 207 -5.62 -25.65 -2.15
CA GLN A 207 -5.04 -27.00 -2.41
C GLN A 207 -5.77 -28.10 -1.61
#